data_3c172ebddd05b9cb08f0f78dea93859f
#
_entry.id   3c172ebddd05b9cb08f0f78dea93859f
#
_cell.length_a   1.000
_cell.length_b   1.000
_cell.length_c   1.000
_cell.angle_alpha   90.00
_cell.angle_beta   90.00
_cell.angle_gamma   90.00
#
_symmetry.space_group_name_H-M   'P 1'
#
loop_
_entity.id
_entity.type
_entity.pdbx_description
1 polymer ?
#
loop_
_entity_poly.entity_id
_entity_poly.type
_entity_poly.pdbx_seq_one_letter_code
_entity_poly.pdbx_strand_id
1 'polypeptide(L)'
;MSAISPSIVAIVPAAGVGSRMKADRPKQYLQINQQTVLEHTIEKLLLHSAVSHVVVAITDGDPYFPELSLASNPQVIRVAGGKERADSVLSALHYVKQHQLAEWVMVHDAARPCVDLTDIDRLIECALANQLGGILAAPVRDTMKRSNQNQEIDHTVDREALWHALTPQMFKTQMLTHALADALQQGVKITDEASAIEWLNHKPALVQGRSDNIKITQPEDLALAEFYLNRNKG
;
A
#
# COMPACT_ATOMS: atom_id res chain seq x y z
N MET A 1 1.48 30.19 13.87
CA MET A 1 0.36 29.24 14.01
C MET A 1 0.89 27.91 13.52
N SER A 2 1.09 26.94 14.41
CA SER A 2 1.47 25.58 14.04
C SER A 2 0.29 25.01 13.24
N ALA A 3 0.48 24.77 11.95
CA ALA A 3 -0.53 24.04 11.16
C ALA A 3 -0.69 22.66 11.81
N ILE A 4 -1.87 22.38 12.33
CA ILE A 4 -2.22 21.05 12.82
C ILE A 4 -2.08 20.13 11.61
N SER A 5 -1.06 19.28 11.61
CA SER A 5 -0.92 18.26 10.58
C SER A 5 -2.20 17.40 10.59
N PRO A 6 -2.84 17.17 9.44
CA PRO A 6 -4.07 16.38 9.42
C PRO A 6 -3.79 14.98 9.95
N SER A 7 -4.70 14.46 10.76
CA SER A 7 -4.69 13.05 11.14
C SER A 7 -4.94 12.20 9.91
N ILE A 8 -4.04 11.25 9.64
CA ILE A 8 -4.11 10.32 8.51
C ILE A 8 -4.33 8.92 9.06
N VAL A 9 -5.20 8.15 8.42
CA VAL A 9 -5.34 6.72 8.68
C VAL A 9 -4.65 5.94 7.57
N ALA A 10 -3.75 5.04 7.94
CA ALA A 10 -3.18 4.10 6.99
C ALA A 10 -4.11 2.89 6.81
N ILE A 11 -4.28 2.42 5.57
CA ILE A 11 -5.05 1.22 5.23
C ILE A 11 -4.08 0.18 4.69
N VAL A 12 -4.10 -1.02 5.27
CA VAL A 12 -3.22 -2.12 4.88
C VAL A 12 -4.06 -3.33 4.46
N PRO A 13 -4.27 -3.54 3.14
CA PRO A 13 -4.93 -4.75 2.65
C PRO A 13 -4.02 -5.96 2.84
N ALA A 14 -4.44 -6.92 3.67
CA ALA A 14 -3.66 -8.10 4.06
C ALA A 14 -4.45 -9.42 3.98
N ALA A 15 -5.59 -9.46 3.24
CA ALA A 15 -6.41 -10.66 3.07
C ALA A 15 -5.90 -11.63 1.97
N GLY A 16 -4.86 -11.25 1.22
CA GLY A 16 -4.34 -12.07 0.12
C GLY A 16 -3.50 -13.26 0.59
N VAL A 17 -3.66 -14.41 -0.05
CA VAL A 17 -2.93 -15.66 0.30
C VAL A 17 -1.49 -15.72 -0.24
N GLY A 18 -1.10 -14.85 -1.18
CA GLY A 18 0.29 -14.74 -1.67
C GLY A 18 0.83 -16.01 -2.37
N SER A 19 0.05 -16.66 -3.22
CA SER A 19 0.33 -17.98 -3.85
C SER A 19 1.70 -18.12 -4.54
N ARG A 20 2.29 -17.01 -5.01
CA ARG A 20 3.61 -17.01 -5.68
C ARG A 20 4.80 -17.32 -4.76
N MET A 21 4.64 -17.17 -3.45
CA MET A 21 5.71 -17.44 -2.47
C MET A 21 5.95 -18.93 -2.23
N LYS A 22 5.00 -19.82 -2.61
CA LYS A 22 5.07 -21.27 -2.37
C LYS A 22 5.40 -21.61 -0.90
N ALA A 23 5.01 -20.76 0.05
CA ALA A 23 5.23 -20.92 1.47
C ALA A 23 4.02 -21.63 2.14
N ASP A 24 4.24 -22.12 3.36
CA ASP A 24 3.22 -22.79 4.19
C ASP A 24 2.15 -21.84 4.75
N ARG A 25 2.39 -20.53 4.65
CA ARG A 25 1.52 -19.47 5.15
C ARG A 25 1.49 -18.26 4.20
N PRO A 26 0.49 -17.36 4.33
CA PRO A 26 0.45 -16.13 3.55
C PRO A 26 1.70 -15.28 3.77
N LYS A 27 2.20 -14.68 2.69
CA LYS A 27 3.50 -13.96 2.65
C LYS A 27 3.65 -12.85 3.70
N GLN A 28 2.55 -12.20 4.09
CA GLN A 28 2.56 -11.16 5.11
C GLN A 28 2.89 -11.68 6.50
N TYR A 29 2.78 -13.00 6.73
CA TYR A 29 3.15 -13.68 7.98
C TYR A 29 4.52 -14.38 7.93
N LEU A 30 5.25 -14.26 6.81
CA LEU A 30 6.65 -14.69 6.77
C LEU A 30 7.50 -13.77 7.64
N GLN A 31 8.55 -14.32 8.24
CA GLN A 31 9.35 -13.60 9.22
C GLN A 31 10.64 -13.04 8.64
N ILE A 32 10.98 -11.83 9.07
CA ILE A 32 12.27 -11.19 8.92
C ILE A 32 12.71 -10.73 10.32
N ASN A 33 13.90 -11.14 10.79
CA ASN A 33 14.40 -10.77 12.12
C ASN A 33 13.38 -11.02 13.27
N GLN A 34 12.73 -12.19 13.28
CA GLN A 34 11.74 -12.62 14.29
C GLN A 34 10.39 -11.87 14.29
N GLN A 35 10.18 -10.91 13.42
CA GLN A 35 8.91 -10.24 13.22
C GLN A 35 8.34 -10.59 11.84
N THR A 36 7.02 -10.60 11.72
CA THR A 36 6.36 -10.83 10.42
C THR A 36 6.53 -9.62 9.50
N VAL A 37 6.46 -9.85 8.19
CA VAL A 37 6.46 -8.76 7.20
C VAL A 37 5.34 -7.75 7.50
N LEU A 38 4.19 -8.22 7.98
CA LEU A 38 3.05 -7.38 8.35
C LEU A 38 3.39 -6.48 9.56
N GLU A 39 4.04 -7.04 10.60
CA GLU A 39 4.48 -6.27 11.75
C GLU A 39 5.45 -5.17 11.35
N HIS A 40 6.51 -5.49 10.59
CA HIS A 40 7.43 -4.49 10.07
C HIS A 40 6.72 -3.37 9.30
N THR A 41 5.74 -3.73 8.45
CA THR A 41 5.00 -2.77 7.63
C THR A 41 4.14 -1.84 8.49
N ILE A 42 3.35 -2.41 9.42
CA ILE A 42 2.43 -1.63 10.26
C ILE A 42 3.20 -0.76 11.25
N GLU A 43 4.20 -1.32 11.92
CA GLU A 43 5.05 -0.56 12.85
C GLU A 43 5.74 0.62 12.15
N LYS A 44 6.26 0.40 10.93
CA LYS A 44 6.87 1.48 10.15
C LYS A 44 5.88 2.62 9.86
N LEU A 45 4.63 2.32 9.52
CA LEU A 45 3.60 3.34 9.31
C LEU A 45 3.26 4.09 10.60
N LEU A 46 3.14 3.38 11.73
CA LEU A 46 2.84 3.97 13.05
C LEU A 46 3.99 4.82 13.62
N LEU A 47 5.22 4.64 13.15
CA LEU A 47 6.34 5.52 13.49
C LEU A 47 6.17 6.94 12.95
N HIS A 48 5.34 7.13 11.93
CA HIS A 48 5.10 8.45 11.36
C HIS A 48 4.05 9.22 12.17
N SER A 49 4.42 10.40 12.69
CA SER A 49 3.59 11.19 13.62
C SER A 49 2.23 11.63 13.07
N ALA A 50 2.08 11.75 11.75
CA ALA A 50 0.80 12.08 11.11
C ALA A 50 -0.14 10.88 10.99
N VAL A 51 0.34 9.63 11.17
CA VAL A 51 -0.48 8.42 11.10
C VAL A 51 -1.05 8.13 12.48
N SER A 52 -2.35 8.33 12.64
CA SER A 52 -3.05 8.11 13.92
C SER A 52 -3.38 6.64 14.17
N HIS A 53 -3.82 5.93 13.14
CA HIS A 53 -4.24 4.53 13.20
C HIS A 53 -3.89 3.79 11.92
N VAL A 54 -3.79 2.47 12.02
CA VAL A 54 -3.73 1.57 10.86
C VAL A 54 -4.97 0.69 10.85
N VAL A 55 -5.75 0.76 9.78
CA VAL A 55 -6.86 -0.17 9.52
C VAL A 55 -6.34 -1.29 8.64
N VAL A 56 -6.28 -2.49 9.19
CA VAL A 56 -5.80 -3.68 8.49
C VAL A 56 -6.96 -4.58 8.07
N ALA A 57 -7.06 -4.85 6.76
CA ALA A 57 -8.10 -5.72 6.22
C ALA A 57 -7.59 -7.16 6.11
N ILE A 58 -8.13 -8.05 6.96
CA ILE A 58 -7.70 -9.45 7.14
C ILE A 58 -8.84 -10.38 6.76
N THR A 59 -8.55 -11.52 6.17
CA THR A 59 -9.54 -12.58 5.89
C THR A 59 -10.27 -12.99 7.17
N ASP A 60 -11.58 -13.22 7.09
CA ASP A 60 -12.34 -13.73 8.22
C ASP A 60 -11.84 -15.13 8.60
N GLY A 61 -11.68 -15.35 9.92
CA GLY A 61 -11.14 -16.60 10.44
C GLY A 61 -9.63 -16.77 10.22
N ASP A 62 -8.90 -15.71 9.86
CA ASP A 62 -7.43 -15.75 9.77
C ASP A 62 -6.82 -16.20 11.11
N PRO A 63 -6.04 -17.30 11.13
CA PRO A 63 -5.50 -17.86 12.36
C PRO A 63 -4.22 -17.18 12.84
N TYR A 64 -3.55 -16.40 11.98
CA TYR A 64 -2.23 -15.84 12.27
C TYR A 64 -2.30 -14.48 12.94
N PHE A 65 -3.19 -13.60 12.48
CA PHE A 65 -3.26 -12.23 12.99
C PHE A 65 -3.50 -12.14 14.51
N PRO A 66 -4.37 -12.96 15.14
CA PRO A 66 -4.57 -12.93 16.59
C PRO A 66 -3.31 -13.22 17.42
N GLU A 67 -2.33 -13.92 16.85
CA GLU A 67 -1.07 -14.29 17.51
C GLU A 67 -0.01 -13.16 17.43
N LEU A 68 -0.26 -12.12 16.65
CA LEU A 68 0.68 -11.01 16.51
C LEU A 68 0.51 -9.98 17.64
N SER A 69 1.61 -9.31 18.00
CA SER A 69 1.58 -8.18 18.92
C SER A 69 0.64 -7.05 18.46
N LEU A 70 0.47 -6.92 17.16
CA LEU A 70 -0.43 -5.97 16.53
C LEU A 70 -1.91 -6.13 16.94
N ALA A 71 -2.35 -7.35 17.24
CA ALA A 71 -3.75 -7.62 17.61
C ALA A 71 -4.18 -6.95 18.92
N SER A 72 -3.23 -6.63 19.79
CA SER A 72 -3.47 -5.91 21.05
C SER A 72 -3.13 -4.43 21.00
N ASN A 73 -2.60 -3.93 19.87
CA ASN A 73 -2.24 -2.51 19.72
C ASN A 73 -3.49 -1.66 19.48
N PRO A 74 -3.83 -0.66 20.34
CA PRO A 74 -5.03 0.16 20.19
C PRO A 74 -5.03 1.04 18.92
N GLN A 75 -3.87 1.27 18.30
CA GLN A 75 -3.78 2.01 17.05
C GLN A 75 -4.00 1.12 15.81
N VAL A 76 -4.12 -0.20 16.00
CA VAL A 76 -4.35 -1.16 14.91
C VAL A 76 -5.78 -1.68 14.96
N ILE A 77 -6.54 -1.38 13.92
CA ILE A 77 -7.96 -1.73 13.80
C ILE A 77 -8.10 -2.82 12.75
N ARG A 78 -8.58 -4.01 13.13
CA ARG A 78 -8.86 -5.07 12.19
C ARG A 78 -10.25 -4.90 11.59
N VAL A 79 -10.36 -5.06 10.26
CA VAL A 79 -11.62 -5.19 9.52
C VAL A 79 -11.61 -6.45 8.65
N ALA A 80 -12.79 -6.90 8.24
CA ALA A 80 -12.89 -8.02 7.30
C ALA A 80 -12.34 -7.59 5.93
N GLY A 81 -11.47 -8.41 5.35
CA GLY A 81 -11.01 -8.27 3.98
C GLY A 81 -12.04 -8.79 2.99
N GLY A 82 -11.95 -8.33 1.75
CA GLY A 82 -12.80 -8.78 0.65
C GLY A 82 -12.14 -9.85 -0.23
N LYS A 83 -12.82 -10.20 -1.33
CA LYS A 83 -12.37 -11.22 -2.27
C LYS A 83 -11.09 -10.81 -3.01
N GLU A 84 -11.04 -9.56 -3.43
CA GLU A 84 -9.89 -8.96 -4.12
C GLU A 84 -9.26 -7.86 -3.24
N ARG A 85 -8.07 -7.38 -3.66
CA ARG A 85 -7.36 -6.30 -2.95
C ARG A 85 -8.23 -5.03 -2.84
N ALA A 86 -8.88 -4.65 -3.94
CA ALA A 86 -9.74 -3.46 -3.99
C ALA A 86 -10.95 -3.58 -3.04
N ASP A 87 -11.57 -4.76 -2.93
CA ASP A 87 -12.67 -5.00 -1.98
C ASP A 87 -12.20 -4.84 -0.54
N SER A 88 -10.99 -5.33 -0.24
CA SER A 88 -10.38 -5.21 1.09
C SER A 88 -10.11 -3.74 1.46
N VAL A 89 -9.62 -2.95 0.51
CA VAL A 89 -9.42 -1.51 0.69
C VAL A 89 -10.76 -0.79 0.88
N LEU A 90 -11.77 -1.13 0.08
CA LEU A 90 -13.11 -0.52 0.19
C LEU A 90 -13.76 -0.84 1.55
N SER A 91 -13.61 -2.07 2.06
CA SER A 91 -14.07 -2.46 3.39
C SER A 91 -13.44 -1.57 4.48
N ALA A 92 -12.12 -1.38 4.42
CA ALA A 92 -11.40 -0.51 5.35
C ALA A 92 -11.83 0.97 5.23
N LEU A 93 -12.03 1.47 4.01
CA LEU A 93 -12.54 2.83 3.76
C LEU A 93 -13.92 3.06 4.34
N HIS A 94 -14.82 2.07 4.23
CA HIS A 94 -16.15 2.14 4.84
C HIS A 94 -16.05 2.27 6.36
N TYR A 95 -15.15 1.51 7.00
CA TYR A 95 -14.89 1.62 8.43
C TYR A 95 -14.38 3.01 8.81
N VAL A 96 -13.35 3.51 8.12
CA VAL A 96 -12.78 4.86 8.36
C VAL A 96 -13.85 5.94 8.22
N LYS A 97 -14.69 5.86 7.19
CA LYS A 97 -15.78 6.82 6.93
C LYS A 97 -16.88 6.73 8.00
N GLN A 98 -17.32 5.53 8.34
CA GLN A 98 -18.39 5.30 9.34
C GLN A 98 -17.99 5.85 10.71
N HIS A 99 -16.74 5.69 11.11
CA HIS A 99 -16.21 6.14 12.39
C HIS A 99 -15.57 7.53 12.32
N GLN A 100 -15.59 8.21 11.17
CA GLN A 100 -15.05 9.56 10.95
C GLN A 100 -13.60 9.71 11.43
N LEU A 101 -12.76 8.68 11.21
CA LEU A 101 -11.40 8.59 11.77
C LEU A 101 -10.45 9.61 11.14
N ALA A 102 -10.55 9.86 9.83
CA ALA A 102 -9.68 10.80 9.12
C ALA A 102 -10.28 11.28 7.79
N GLU A 103 -9.96 12.52 7.42
CA GLU A 103 -10.26 13.07 6.09
C GLU A 103 -9.37 12.45 5.00
N TRP A 104 -8.14 12.10 5.36
CA TRP A 104 -7.14 11.55 4.46
C TRP A 104 -6.77 10.13 4.84
N VAL A 105 -6.63 9.28 3.84
CA VAL A 105 -6.11 7.91 4.01
C VAL A 105 -4.90 7.69 3.13
N MET A 106 -3.98 6.83 3.61
CA MET A 106 -2.91 6.30 2.78
C MET A 106 -3.01 4.78 2.72
N VAL A 107 -3.10 4.22 1.52
CA VAL A 107 -3.15 2.78 1.31
C VAL A 107 -1.75 2.25 1.06
N HIS A 108 -1.33 1.28 1.86
CA HIS A 108 0.00 0.69 1.76
C HIS A 108 -0.06 -0.84 1.71
N ASP A 109 0.68 -1.44 0.80
CA ASP A 109 0.73 -2.90 0.66
C ASP A 109 1.35 -3.56 1.89
N ALA A 110 0.69 -4.57 2.47
CA ALA A 110 1.16 -5.36 3.61
C ALA A 110 2.56 -5.99 3.42
N ALA A 111 2.99 -6.16 2.18
CA ALA A 111 4.25 -6.79 1.80
C ALA A 111 5.34 -5.78 1.37
N ARG A 112 5.28 -4.52 1.82
CA ARG A 112 6.31 -3.49 1.58
C ARG A 112 6.87 -2.94 2.91
N PRO A 113 7.66 -3.71 3.65
CA PRO A 113 8.14 -3.31 4.96
C PRO A 113 9.22 -2.22 4.93
N CYS A 114 9.76 -1.90 3.75
CA CYS A 114 10.93 -1.04 3.59
C CYS A 114 10.60 0.41 3.23
N VAL A 115 9.34 0.86 3.39
CA VAL A 115 8.99 2.27 3.11
C VAL A 115 9.78 3.20 4.02
N ASP A 116 10.25 4.32 3.47
CA ASP A 116 11.00 5.34 4.20
C ASP A 116 10.06 6.45 4.70
N LEU A 117 10.28 6.93 5.94
CA LEU A 117 9.43 7.97 6.52
C LEU A 117 9.53 9.29 5.75
N THR A 118 10.69 9.61 5.19
CA THR A 118 10.87 10.83 4.37
C THR A 118 10.12 10.75 3.04
N ASP A 119 9.90 9.54 2.50
CA ASP A 119 9.03 9.33 1.34
C ASP A 119 7.56 9.59 1.71
N ILE A 120 7.14 9.17 2.92
CA ILE A 120 5.80 9.44 3.45
C ILE A 120 5.61 10.95 3.65
N ASP A 121 6.59 11.66 4.22
CA ASP A 121 6.55 13.13 4.37
C ASP A 121 6.28 13.81 3.02
N ARG A 122 7.08 13.48 1.99
CA ARG A 122 6.92 14.06 0.64
C ARG A 122 5.55 13.76 0.02
N LEU A 123 5.03 12.54 0.25
CA LEU A 123 3.69 12.17 -0.24
C LEU A 123 2.60 12.99 0.45
N ILE A 124 2.69 13.18 1.76
CA ILE A 124 1.75 13.98 2.55
C ILE A 124 1.78 15.45 2.08
N GLU A 125 2.97 16.04 1.99
CA GLU A 125 3.13 17.42 1.51
C GLU A 125 2.51 17.62 0.13
N CYS A 126 2.79 16.73 -0.82
CA CYS A 126 2.24 16.78 -2.16
C CYS A 126 0.71 16.65 -2.17
N ALA A 127 0.16 15.67 -1.44
CA ALA A 127 -1.28 15.42 -1.38
C ALA A 127 -2.05 16.59 -0.77
N LEU A 128 -1.51 17.19 0.29
CA LEU A 128 -2.11 18.36 0.94
C LEU A 128 -2.01 19.62 0.07
N ALA A 129 -0.93 19.79 -0.67
CA ALA A 129 -0.77 20.94 -1.55
C ALA A 129 -1.72 20.90 -2.75
N ASN A 130 -1.89 19.74 -3.40
CA ASN A 130 -2.71 19.60 -4.60
C ASN A 130 -4.19 19.29 -4.32
N GLN A 131 -4.54 18.94 -3.08
CA GLN A 131 -5.90 18.59 -2.61
C GLN A 131 -6.55 17.38 -3.32
N LEU A 132 -5.86 16.75 -4.25
CA LEU A 132 -6.31 15.54 -4.96
C LEU A 132 -5.72 14.27 -4.35
N GLY A 133 -4.41 14.31 -4.07
CA GLY A 133 -3.64 13.18 -3.63
C GLY A 133 -2.54 12.77 -4.61
N GLY A 134 -1.89 11.66 -4.32
CA GLY A 134 -0.79 11.16 -5.12
C GLY A 134 -0.32 9.79 -4.66
N ILE A 135 0.68 9.28 -5.37
CA ILE A 135 1.28 7.98 -5.11
C ILE A 135 2.80 8.09 -5.03
N LEU A 136 3.43 7.26 -4.20
CA LEU A 136 4.85 7.02 -4.36
C LEU A 136 5.09 6.25 -5.67
N ALA A 137 6.11 6.66 -6.39
CA ALA A 137 6.50 6.02 -7.64
C ALA A 137 8.01 6.11 -7.86
N ALA A 138 8.58 5.21 -8.66
CA ALA A 138 10.00 5.25 -9.04
C ALA A 138 10.12 5.22 -10.56
N PRO A 139 11.00 6.05 -11.17
CA PRO A 139 11.19 6.02 -12.61
C PRO A 139 11.76 4.68 -13.06
N VAL A 140 11.29 4.19 -14.20
CA VAL A 140 11.82 2.97 -14.83
C VAL A 140 13.25 3.24 -15.31
N ARG A 141 14.21 2.39 -14.91
CA ARG A 141 15.63 2.53 -15.24
C ARG A 141 16.06 1.61 -16.37
N ASP A 142 15.52 0.39 -16.40
CA ASP A 142 15.87 -0.62 -17.38
C ASP A 142 15.07 -0.48 -18.68
N THR A 143 15.58 -1.09 -19.76
CA THR A 143 14.84 -1.19 -21.01
C THR A 143 13.66 -2.12 -20.84
N MET A 144 12.45 -1.62 -21.10
CA MET A 144 11.20 -2.38 -21.00
C MET A 144 10.83 -2.99 -22.36
N LYS A 145 10.41 -4.26 -22.34
CA LYS A 145 9.91 -4.97 -23.51
C LYS A 145 8.45 -5.36 -23.32
N ARG A 146 7.62 -5.17 -24.33
CA ARG A 146 6.30 -5.78 -24.42
C ARG A 146 6.44 -7.15 -25.06
N SER A 147 5.85 -8.19 -24.44
CA SER A 147 5.80 -9.52 -25.04
C SER A 147 4.45 -9.77 -25.70
N ASN A 148 4.45 -10.64 -26.71
CA ASN A 148 3.25 -11.29 -27.25
C ASN A 148 2.86 -12.52 -26.40
N GLN A 149 1.82 -13.24 -26.82
CA GLN A 149 1.31 -14.45 -26.12
C GLN A 149 2.32 -15.61 -26.16
N ASN A 150 3.25 -15.63 -27.11
CA ASN A 150 4.29 -16.67 -27.27
C ASN A 150 5.56 -16.35 -26.46
N GLN A 151 5.56 -15.30 -25.63
CA GLN A 151 6.74 -14.82 -24.89
C GLN A 151 7.87 -14.28 -25.80
N GLU A 152 7.56 -13.87 -27.01
CA GLU A 152 8.49 -13.19 -27.91
C GLU A 152 8.36 -11.68 -27.73
N ILE A 153 9.45 -10.93 -28.04
CA ILE A 153 9.41 -9.46 -27.98
C ILE A 153 8.50 -8.94 -29.10
N ASP A 154 7.40 -8.26 -28.69
CA ASP A 154 6.56 -7.52 -29.61
C ASP A 154 7.21 -6.19 -29.97
N HIS A 155 7.53 -5.36 -28.96
CA HIS A 155 8.25 -4.11 -29.15
C HIS A 155 8.96 -3.65 -27.87
N THR A 156 9.86 -2.67 -28.05
CA THR A 156 10.48 -1.96 -26.94
C THR A 156 9.55 -0.84 -26.49
N VAL A 157 9.19 -0.83 -25.19
CA VAL A 157 8.41 0.26 -24.61
C VAL A 157 9.34 1.45 -24.34
N ASP A 158 8.96 2.63 -24.78
CA ASP A 158 9.68 3.84 -24.39
C ASP A 158 9.56 4.02 -22.88
N ARG A 159 10.70 4.18 -22.22
CA ARG A 159 10.76 4.37 -20.76
C ARG A 159 10.75 5.82 -20.33
N GLU A 160 10.81 6.77 -21.26
CA GLU A 160 10.66 8.19 -20.93
C GLU A 160 9.29 8.41 -20.30
N ALA A 161 9.28 9.06 -19.14
CA ALA A 161 8.07 9.26 -18.33
C ALA A 161 7.32 7.99 -17.88
N LEU A 162 7.98 6.81 -17.92
CA LEU A 162 7.43 5.55 -17.41
C LEU A 162 7.87 5.33 -15.95
N TRP A 163 6.91 5.02 -15.08
CA TRP A 163 7.12 4.89 -13.65
C TRP A 163 6.60 3.55 -13.11
N HIS A 164 7.31 3.00 -12.13
CA HIS A 164 6.78 1.93 -11.27
C HIS A 164 5.88 2.55 -10.21
N ALA A 165 4.60 2.20 -10.21
CA ALA A 165 3.71 2.58 -9.13
C ALA A 165 4.10 1.84 -7.84
N LEU A 166 4.31 2.58 -6.77
CA LEU A 166 4.59 2.07 -5.44
C LEU A 166 3.42 2.39 -4.50
N THR A 167 3.56 2.02 -3.25
CA THR A 167 2.72 2.45 -2.15
C THR A 167 3.59 3.01 -1.02
N PRO A 168 3.09 3.92 -0.16
CA PRO A 168 1.70 4.35 -0.01
C PRO A 168 1.16 5.15 -1.19
N GLN A 169 -0.19 5.12 -1.32
CA GLN A 169 -0.99 5.97 -2.19
C GLN A 169 -1.98 6.74 -1.32
N MET A 170 -1.97 8.06 -1.37
CA MET A 170 -2.71 8.92 -0.43
C MET A 170 -3.78 9.74 -1.14
N PHE A 171 -5.01 9.68 -0.61
CA PHE A 171 -6.19 10.35 -1.16
C PHE A 171 -7.16 10.78 -0.06
N LYS A 172 -8.09 11.68 -0.39
CA LYS A 172 -9.21 11.98 0.49
C LYS A 172 -10.09 10.75 0.67
N THR A 173 -10.44 10.43 1.90
CA THR A 173 -11.24 9.25 2.28
C THR A 173 -12.53 9.15 1.46
N GLN A 174 -13.28 10.26 1.37
CA GLN A 174 -14.55 10.28 0.65
C GLN A 174 -14.37 10.05 -0.86
N MET A 175 -13.36 10.69 -1.47
CA MET A 175 -13.10 10.56 -2.90
C MET A 175 -12.67 9.15 -3.28
N LEU A 176 -11.72 8.57 -2.54
CA LEU A 176 -11.26 7.20 -2.81
C LEU A 176 -12.37 6.18 -2.58
N THR A 177 -13.19 6.36 -1.53
CA THR A 177 -14.35 5.48 -1.29
C THR A 177 -15.33 5.51 -2.47
N HIS A 178 -15.64 6.71 -3.00
CA HIS A 178 -16.54 6.86 -4.14
C HIS A 178 -15.93 6.24 -5.40
N ALA A 179 -14.66 6.54 -5.69
CA ALA A 179 -13.96 6.04 -6.87
C ALA A 179 -13.91 4.50 -6.91
N LEU A 180 -13.53 3.86 -5.80
CA LEU A 180 -13.47 2.41 -5.71
C LEU A 180 -14.87 1.77 -5.80
N ALA A 181 -15.86 2.32 -5.09
CA ALA A 181 -17.22 1.78 -5.11
C ALA A 181 -17.82 1.83 -6.53
N ASP A 182 -17.69 2.97 -7.21
CA ASP A 182 -18.19 3.15 -8.59
C ASP A 182 -17.48 2.21 -9.57
N ALA A 183 -16.14 2.18 -9.55
CA ALA A 183 -15.36 1.32 -10.44
C ALA A 183 -15.69 -0.17 -10.26
N LEU A 184 -15.81 -0.65 -9.02
CA LEU A 184 -16.16 -2.03 -8.72
C LEU A 184 -17.59 -2.36 -9.15
N GLN A 185 -18.54 -1.44 -8.94
CA GLN A 185 -19.93 -1.60 -9.40
C GLN A 185 -20.02 -1.71 -10.92
N GLN A 186 -19.18 -0.98 -11.66
CA GLN A 186 -19.09 -1.00 -13.13
C GLN A 186 -18.25 -2.17 -13.65
N GLY A 187 -17.71 -3.02 -12.79
CA GLY A 187 -16.86 -4.16 -13.17
C GLY A 187 -15.49 -3.75 -13.74
N VAL A 188 -15.03 -2.54 -13.41
CA VAL A 188 -13.72 -2.05 -13.86
C VAL A 188 -12.61 -2.74 -13.08
N LYS A 189 -11.60 -3.22 -13.80
CA LYS A 189 -10.43 -3.85 -13.16
C LYS A 189 -9.54 -2.78 -12.54
N ILE A 190 -9.56 -2.70 -11.22
CA ILE A 190 -8.71 -1.81 -10.44
C ILE A 190 -7.41 -2.53 -10.07
N THR A 191 -6.26 -1.92 -10.36
CA THR A 191 -4.94 -2.44 -10.05
C THR A 191 -4.35 -1.85 -8.77
N ASP A 192 -4.65 -0.58 -8.51
CA ASP A 192 -4.24 0.21 -7.34
C ASP A 192 -5.23 1.36 -7.09
N GLU A 193 -5.00 2.18 -6.07
CA GLU A 193 -5.89 3.29 -5.72
C GLU A 193 -5.86 4.40 -6.78
N ALA A 194 -4.68 4.64 -7.40
CA ALA A 194 -4.56 5.62 -8.48
C ALA A 194 -5.47 5.29 -9.65
N SER A 195 -5.55 4.01 -10.07
CA SER A 195 -6.40 3.58 -11.17
C SER A 195 -7.89 3.81 -10.91
N ALA A 196 -8.34 3.77 -9.65
CA ALA A 196 -9.71 4.14 -9.30
C ALA A 196 -9.94 5.67 -9.41
N ILE A 197 -8.95 6.47 -9.04
CA ILE A 197 -9.01 7.94 -9.19
C ILE A 197 -8.95 8.35 -10.67
N GLU A 198 -8.15 7.65 -11.47
CA GLU A 198 -8.09 7.82 -12.93
C GLU A 198 -9.43 7.48 -13.61
N TRP A 199 -10.15 6.49 -13.11
CA TRP A 199 -11.51 6.14 -13.56
C TRP A 199 -12.48 7.34 -13.46
N LEU A 200 -12.31 8.19 -12.45
CA LEU A 200 -13.05 9.45 -12.30
C LEU A 200 -12.45 10.62 -13.13
N ASN A 201 -11.56 10.34 -14.09
CA ASN A 201 -10.86 11.33 -14.93
C ASN A 201 -9.97 12.31 -14.14
N HIS A 202 -9.50 11.94 -12.97
CA HIS A 202 -8.50 12.70 -12.22
C HIS A 202 -7.09 12.21 -12.53
N LYS A 203 -6.09 13.07 -12.26
CA LYS A 203 -4.67 12.76 -12.49
C LYS A 203 -3.90 12.90 -11.18
N PRO A 204 -3.75 11.82 -10.41
CA PRO A 204 -2.96 11.84 -9.17
C PRO A 204 -1.50 12.23 -9.42
N ALA A 205 -0.88 12.86 -8.44
CA ALA A 205 0.53 13.21 -8.53
C ALA A 205 1.44 11.99 -8.39
N LEU A 206 2.55 11.96 -9.13
CA LEU A 206 3.66 11.04 -8.92
C LEU A 206 4.67 11.69 -7.98
N VAL A 207 4.90 11.07 -6.83
CA VAL A 207 5.91 11.50 -5.84
C VAL A 207 7.04 10.50 -5.88
N GLN A 208 8.25 10.98 -6.18
CA GLN A 208 9.40 10.09 -6.29
C GLN A 208 9.72 9.46 -4.93
N GLY A 209 9.56 8.14 -4.86
CA GLY A 209 9.95 7.31 -3.75
C GLY A 209 11.24 6.54 -4.03
N ARG A 210 11.79 5.93 -2.98
CA ARG A 210 13.00 5.12 -3.03
C ARG A 210 12.74 3.78 -3.73
N SER A 211 13.71 3.30 -4.51
CA SER A 211 13.63 2.01 -5.20
C SER A 211 13.76 0.80 -4.25
N ASP A 212 14.24 1.01 -3.02
CA ASP A 212 14.31 -0.02 -1.98
C ASP A 212 12.98 -0.24 -1.22
N ASN A 213 11.94 0.53 -1.53
CA ASN A 213 10.57 0.25 -1.10
C ASN A 213 9.99 -0.93 -1.91
N ILE A 214 10.65 -2.08 -1.81
CA ILE A 214 10.32 -3.27 -2.58
C ILE A 214 9.04 -3.94 -2.07
N LYS A 215 8.36 -4.65 -2.98
CA LYS A 215 7.22 -5.52 -2.65
C LYS A 215 7.68 -6.96 -2.60
N ILE A 216 7.60 -7.60 -1.45
CA ILE A 216 7.90 -9.03 -1.31
C ILE A 216 6.86 -9.83 -2.11
N THR A 217 7.33 -10.50 -3.17
CA THR A 217 6.51 -11.27 -4.12
C THR A 217 7.07 -12.64 -4.41
N GLN A 218 8.38 -12.79 -4.31
CA GLN A 218 9.16 -14.01 -4.54
C GLN A 218 9.97 -14.34 -3.27
N PRO A 219 10.40 -15.60 -3.08
CA PRO A 219 11.19 -16.00 -1.90
C PRO A 219 12.47 -15.18 -1.70
N GLU A 220 13.18 -14.85 -2.78
CA GLU A 220 14.42 -14.06 -2.76
C GLU A 220 14.22 -12.63 -2.27
N ASP A 221 13.01 -12.07 -2.40
CA ASP A 221 12.70 -10.72 -1.92
C ASP A 221 12.79 -10.61 -0.39
N LEU A 222 12.63 -11.72 0.35
CA LEU A 222 12.76 -11.72 1.82
C LEU A 222 14.17 -11.34 2.26
N ALA A 223 15.20 -11.96 1.68
CA ALA A 223 16.60 -11.65 2.01
C ALA A 223 16.97 -10.21 1.63
N LEU A 224 16.42 -9.72 0.50
CA LEU A 224 16.63 -8.34 0.08
C LEU A 224 15.93 -7.35 1.03
N ALA A 225 14.69 -7.65 1.46
CA ALA A 225 13.98 -6.84 2.44
C ALA A 225 14.71 -6.82 3.80
N GLU A 226 15.23 -7.96 4.26
CA GLU A 226 16.03 -8.05 5.48
C GLU A 226 17.27 -7.15 5.41
N PHE A 227 17.99 -7.19 4.29
CA PHE A 227 19.15 -6.31 4.06
C PHE A 227 18.77 -4.83 4.17
N TYR A 228 17.65 -4.40 3.55
CA TYR A 228 17.22 -3.01 3.59
C TYR A 228 16.75 -2.57 4.98
N LEU A 229 16.00 -3.44 5.70
CA LEU A 229 15.56 -3.16 7.05
C LEU A 229 16.72 -3.00 8.03
N ASN A 230 17.77 -3.83 7.90
CA ASN A 230 18.95 -3.76 8.76
C ASN A 230 19.80 -2.52 8.48
N ARG A 231 19.92 -2.11 7.21
CA ARG A 231 20.67 -0.89 6.82
C ARG A 231 20.05 0.38 7.43
N ASN A 232 18.74 0.43 7.58
CA ASN A 232 18.02 1.61 8.09
C ASN A 232 17.96 1.67 9.64
N LYS A 233 18.61 0.75 10.35
CA LYS A 233 18.72 0.73 11.81
C LYS A 233 20.02 1.39 12.33
N GLY A 234 20.90 1.87 11.42
CA GLY A 234 22.20 2.49 11.75
C GLY A 234 22.17 4.02 11.73
#